data_673bd40c947b82381c73b80bfc21aabb
#
_entry.id   673bd40c947b82381c73b80bfc21aabb
#
_cell.length_a   1.000
_cell.length_b   1.000
_cell.length_c   1.000
_cell.angle_alpha   90.00
_cell.angle_beta   90.00
_cell.angle_gamma   90.00
#
_symmetry.space_group_name_H-M   'P 1'
#
loop_
_entity.id
_entity.type
_entity.pdbx_description
1 polymer ?
#
loop_
_entity_poly.entity_id
_entity_poly.type
_entity_poly.pdbx_seq_one_letter_code
_entity_poly.pdbx_strand_id
1 'polypeptide(L)'
;PVTAADELGRLLPVVQALRHRFPQAVLSVDTYKPEVAAAAVAAGADLVNDVEGGRFGAHGDESPMGAVCAAARCPLILMHRRREANYREFWPEILGDLRTSVHAARSAGMAPEQLWTDPGFGFGKTPAQNLMLVRDLAKVAALGYPVLLGTSRKSTLGLVLDEPDPLRRGPGNDVTAAWGIAQGCSMLRVHDVAAIRPVVRMADALRQAPRTA
;
A
#
# COMPACT_ATOMS: atom_id res chain seq x y z
N PRO A 1 21.24 -2.18 6.07
CA PRO A 1 20.29 -2.27 4.95
C PRO A 1 20.59 -3.51 4.11
N VAL A 2 19.55 -4.23 3.66
CA VAL A 2 19.68 -5.36 2.75
C VAL A 2 20.12 -4.81 1.38
N THR A 3 21.18 -5.39 0.79
CA THR A 3 21.64 -4.98 -0.55
C THR A 3 20.63 -5.43 -1.62
N ALA A 4 20.68 -4.82 -2.81
CA ALA A 4 19.85 -5.27 -3.94
C ALA A 4 20.15 -6.72 -4.33
N ALA A 5 21.43 -7.11 -4.32
CA ALA A 5 21.84 -8.48 -4.61
C ALA A 5 21.26 -9.51 -3.63
N ASP A 6 21.30 -9.20 -2.31
CA ASP A 6 20.72 -10.07 -1.29
C ASP A 6 19.20 -10.18 -1.44
N GLU A 7 18.52 -9.06 -1.76
CA GLU A 7 17.08 -9.03 -1.97
C GLU A 7 16.67 -9.83 -3.21
N LEU A 8 17.39 -9.65 -4.32
CA LEU A 8 17.20 -10.43 -5.55
C LEU A 8 17.37 -11.92 -5.31
N GLY A 9 18.45 -12.31 -4.59
CA GLY A 9 18.71 -13.71 -4.26
C GLY A 9 17.60 -14.40 -3.47
N ARG A 10 16.84 -13.62 -2.66
CA ARG A 10 15.69 -14.13 -1.89
C ARG A 10 14.39 -14.07 -2.69
N LEU A 11 14.17 -13.01 -3.43
CA LEU A 11 12.89 -12.69 -4.07
C LEU A 11 12.67 -13.47 -5.36
N LEU A 12 13.66 -13.48 -6.27
CA LEU A 12 13.47 -14.02 -7.61
C LEU A 12 13.09 -15.51 -7.64
N PRO A 13 13.74 -16.41 -6.85
CA PRO A 13 13.33 -17.81 -6.81
C PRO A 13 11.87 -18.01 -6.40
N VAL A 14 11.39 -17.15 -5.46
CA VAL A 14 10.01 -17.21 -4.97
C VAL A 14 9.04 -16.73 -6.05
N VAL A 15 9.31 -15.60 -6.71
CA VAL A 15 8.46 -15.08 -7.78
C VAL A 15 8.35 -16.08 -8.92
N GLN A 16 9.46 -16.64 -9.35
CA GLN A 16 9.50 -17.66 -10.43
C GLN A 16 8.71 -18.92 -10.06
N ALA A 17 8.90 -19.43 -8.83
CA ALA A 17 8.19 -20.62 -8.35
C ALA A 17 6.67 -20.35 -8.25
N LEU A 18 6.27 -19.19 -7.73
CA LEU A 18 4.86 -18.79 -7.65
C LEU A 18 4.24 -18.63 -9.04
N ARG A 19 4.93 -17.97 -9.97
CA ARG A 19 4.44 -17.82 -11.35
C ARG A 19 4.28 -19.16 -12.06
N HIS A 20 5.24 -20.07 -11.87
CA HIS A 20 5.14 -21.41 -12.42
C HIS A 20 3.98 -22.22 -11.80
N ARG A 21 3.84 -22.17 -10.48
CA ARG A 21 2.82 -22.94 -9.74
C ARG A 21 1.41 -22.35 -9.89
N PHE A 22 1.30 -21.03 -9.99
CA PHE A 22 0.04 -20.29 -10.03
C PHE A 22 0.05 -19.25 -11.17
N PRO A 23 -0.04 -19.70 -12.44
CA PRO A 23 0.15 -18.82 -13.60
C PRO A 23 -0.87 -17.67 -13.69
N GLN A 24 -2.04 -17.82 -13.07
CA GLN A 24 -3.12 -16.80 -13.07
C GLN A 24 -3.14 -15.94 -11.80
N ALA A 25 -2.29 -16.20 -10.81
CA ALA A 25 -2.26 -15.39 -9.60
C ALA A 25 -1.64 -14.01 -9.88
N VAL A 26 -2.22 -12.95 -9.31
CA VAL A 26 -1.60 -11.63 -9.31
C VAL A 26 -0.52 -11.61 -8.24
N LEU A 27 0.73 -11.42 -8.65
CA LEU A 27 1.90 -11.37 -7.77
C LEU A 27 2.32 -9.93 -7.54
N SER A 28 2.19 -9.47 -6.28
CA SER A 28 2.69 -8.18 -5.84
C SER A 28 4.04 -8.34 -5.15
N VAL A 29 5.03 -7.56 -5.53
CA VAL A 29 6.34 -7.51 -4.87
C VAL A 29 6.47 -6.25 -4.03
N ASP A 30 7.01 -6.41 -2.82
CA ASP A 30 7.22 -5.32 -1.86
C ASP A 30 8.71 -4.95 -1.90
N THR A 31 9.03 -3.91 -2.65
CA THR A 31 10.39 -3.37 -2.77
C THR A 31 10.38 -1.89 -3.09
N TYR A 32 11.36 -1.17 -2.58
CA TYR A 32 11.61 0.24 -2.90
C TYR A 32 12.83 0.45 -3.81
N LYS A 33 13.49 -0.65 -4.22
CA LYS A 33 14.69 -0.61 -5.09
C LYS A 33 14.29 -0.82 -6.55
N PRO A 34 14.50 0.16 -7.45
CA PRO A 34 14.10 0.07 -8.85
C PRO A 34 14.69 -1.15 -9.58
N GLU A 35 15.96 -1.48 -9.32
CA GLU A 35 16.63 -2.63 -9.93
C GLU A 35 16.02 -3.96 -9.50
N VAL A 36 15.57 -4.06 -8.24
CA VAL A 36 14.87 -5.25 -7.73
C VAL A 36 13.50 -5.38 -8.37
N ALA A 37 12.75 -4.27 -8.46
CA ALA A 37 11.46 -4.24 -9.10
C ALA A 37 11.54 -4.63 -10.58
N ALA A 38 12.52 -4.11 -11.33
CA ALA A 38 12.74 -4.46 -12.74
C ALA A 38 12.94 -5.97 -12.93
N ALA A 39 13.81 -6.57 -12.11
CA ALA A 39 14.08 -8.01 -12.17
C ALA A 39 12.87 -8.85 -11.74
N ALA A 40 12.13 -8.42 -10.72
CA ALA A 40 10.94 -9.12 -10.25
C ALA A 40 9.80 -9.10 -11.28
N VAL A 41 9.56 -7.97 -11.95
CA VAL A 41 8.58 -7.87 -13.03
C VAL A 41 8.99 -8.72 -14.23
N ALA A 42 10.27 -8.72 -14.61
CA ALA A 42 10.78 -9.60 -15.66
C ALA A 42 10.62 -11.10 -15.30
N ALA A 43 10.65 -11.45 -14.00
CA ALA A 43 10.43 -12.81 -13.49
C ALA A 43 8.94 -13.17 -13.34
N GLY A 44 8.01 -12.23 -13.59
CA GLY A 44 6.57 -12.47 -13.61
C GLY A 44 5.78 -11.84 -12.47
N ALA A 45 6.32 -10.84 -11.76
CA ALA A 45 5.50 -10.01 -10.86
C ALA A 45 4.58 -9.09 -11.66
N ASP A 46 3.37 -8.87 -11.17
CA ASP A 46 2.33 -8.08 -11.84
C ASP A 46 2.15 -6.69 -11.24
N LEU A 47 2.64 -6.45 -10.01
CA LEU A 47 2.42 -5.23 -9.24
C LEU A 47 3.61 -4.95 -8.33
N VAL A 48 4.02 -3.71 -8.24
CA VAL A 48 5.05 -3.24 -7.28
C VAL A 48 4.40 -2.44 -6.16
N ASN A 49 4.70 -2.81 -4.90
CA ASN A 49 4.35 -2.03 -3.72
C ASN A 49 5.62 -1.33 -3.21
N ASP A 50 5.67 -0.01 -3.31
CA ASP A 50 6.83 0.78 -2.93
C ASP A 50 6.57 1.62 -1.67
N VAL A 51 7.18 1.23 -0.57
CA VAL A 51 7.06 1.88 0.73
C VAL A 51 7.81 3.22 0.84
N GLU A 52 8.65 3.57 -0.14
CA GLU A 52 9.33 4.86 -0.26
C GLU A 52 8.63 5.81 -1.26
N GLY A 53 7.43 5.44 -1.73
CA GLY A 53 6.60 6.28 -2.58
C GLY A 53 7.19 6.61 -3.94
N GLY A 54 7.97 5.71 -4.52
CA GLY A 54 8.61 5.88 -5.83
C GLY A 54 9.84 6.79 -5.82
N ARG A 55 10.30 7.23 -4.63
CA ARG A 55 11.27 8.31 -4.47
C ARG A 55 12.67 7.83 -4.05
N PHE A 56 12.87 6.55 -3.82
CA PHE A 56 14.18 6.02 -3.45
C PHE A 56 15.20 6.27 -4.58
N GLY A 57 16.33 6.90 -4.24
CA GLY A 57 17.38 7.28 -5.19
C GLY A 57 17.03 8.45 -6.11
N ALA A 58 15.88 9.13 -5.88
CA ALA A 58 15.44 10.25 -6.70
C ALA A 58 16.25 11.54 -6.44
N HIS A 59 16.48 12.31 -7.50
CA HIS A 59 16.94 13.69 -7.43
C HIS A 59 15.81 14.62 -7.92
N GLY A 60 15.45 15.61 -7.09
CA GLY A 60 14.36 16.53 -7.42
C GLY A 60 13.02 15.81 -7.59
N ASP A 61 12.38 15.99 -8.76
CA ASP A 61 11.05 15.45 -9.09
C ASP A 61 11.09 14.09 -9.82
N GLU A 62 12.21 13.40 -9.77
CA GLU A 62 12.36 12.09 -10.41
C GLU A 62 11.59 11.01 -9.64
N SER A 63 11.21 9.95 -10.36
CA SER A 63 10.70 8.70 -9.81
C SER A 63 11.40 7.52 -10.51
N PRO A 64 12.55 7.05 -9.99
CA PRO A 64 13.24 5.91 -10.59
C PRO A 64 12.38 4.65 -10.63
N MET A 65 11.59 4.39 -9.59
CA MET A 65 10.62 3.29 -9.56
C MET A 65 9.51 3.49 -10.59
N GLY A 66 9.01 4.74 -10.72
CA GLY A 66 8.01 5.08 -11.73
C GLY A 66 8.50 4.81 -13.15
N ALA A 67 9.75 5.13 -13.45
CA ALA A 67 10.36 4.86 -14.76
C ALA A 67 10.42 3.35 -15.08
N VAL A 68 10.82 2.54 -14.10
CA VAL A 68 10.83 1.06 -14.22
C VAL A 68 9.43 0.52 -14.47
N CYS A 69 8.45 0.94 -13.66
CA CYS A 69 7.07 0.45 -13.76
C CYS A 69 6.40 0.93 -15.06
N ALA A 70 6.67 2.16 -15.51
CA ALA A 70 6.18 2.68 -16.79
C ALA A 70 6.70 1.85 -17.98
N ALA A 71 8.01 1.60 -18.04
CA ALA A 71 8.63 0.80 -19.09
C ALA A 71 8.08 -0.64 -19.14
N ALA A 72 7.81 -1.22 -17.97
CA ALA A 72 7.25 -2.57 -17.83
C ALA A 72 5.72 -2.63 -17.96
N ARG A 73 5.02 -1.47 -18.02
CA ARG A 73 3.55 -1.37 -17.91
C ARG A 73 2.99 -2.03 -16.67
N CYS A 74 3.75 -1.98 -15.57
CA CYS A 74 3.41 -2.61 -14.30
C CYS A 74 2.78 -1.58 -13.35
N PRO A 75 1.62 -1.87 -12.73
CA PRO A 75 1.04 -1.01 -11.70
C PRO A 75 1.98 -0.78 -10.52
N LEU A 76 1.88 0.41 -9.92
CA LEU A 76 2.72 0.86 -8.80
C LEU A 76 1.85 1.41 -7.67
N ILE A 77 2.06 0.90 -6.45
CA ILE A 77 1.49 1.45 -5.23
C ILE A 77 2.52 2.39 -4.61
N LEU A 78 2.15 3.64 -4.46
CA LEU A 78 2.95 4.70 -3.87
C LEU A 78 2.52 4.92 -2.42
N MET A 79 3.37 4.52 -1.46
CA MET A 79 3.05 4.67 -0.06
C MET A 79 3.64 5.96 0.51
N HIS A 80 2.84 6.68 1.30
CA HIS A 80 3.32 7.79 2.12
C HIS A 80 4.13 7.27 3.32
N ARG A 81 5.36 7.76 3.45
CA ARG A 81 6.24 7.43 4.56
C ARG A 81 7.01 8.65 5.06
N ARG A 82 7.17 8.76 6.37
CA ARG A 82 8.19 9.59 7.02
C ARG A 82 8.99 8.75 8.02
N ARG A 83 10.19 9.20 8.35
CA ARG A 83 11.01 8.52 9.37
C ARG A 83 10.44 8.75 10.77
N GLU A 84 9.93 9.95 11.01
CA GLU A 84 9.39 10.42 12.29
C GLU A 84 7.97 10.96 12.10
N ALA A 85 7.17 10.91 13.18
CA ALA A 85 5.81 11.43 13.20
C ALA A 85 5.80 12.97 13.41
N ASN A 86 6.56 13.67 12.58
CA ASN A 86 6.72 15.12 12.67
C ASN A 86 5.91 15.81 11.56
N TYR A 87 4.69 16.28 11.91
CA TYR A 87 3.77 16.99 11.04
C TYR A 87 3.39 18.33 11.70
N ARG A 88 3.45 19.42 10.94
CA ARG A 88 2.83 20.71 11.33
C ARG A 88 1.34 20.65 11.09
N GLU A 89 0.94 20.19 9.91
CA GLU A 89 -0.44 20.01 9.48
C GLU A 89 -0.61 18.62 8.85
N PHE A 90 -1.12 17.69 9.65
CA PHE A 90 -1.13 16.25 9.31
C PHE A 90 -1.70 15.95 7.92
N TRP A 91 -2.96 16.38 7.65
CA TRP A 91 -3.61 16.06 6.40
C TRP A 91 -3.05 16.81 5.19
N PRO A 92 -2.82 18.13 5.24
CA PRO A 92 -2.19 18.85 4.14
C PRO A 92 -0.86 18.24 3.70
N GLU A 93 -0.03 17.85 4.65
CA GLU A 93 1.29 17.30 4.36
C GLU A 93 1.22 15.89 3.78
N ILE A 94 0.40 14.99 4.33
CA ILE A 94 0.24 13.63 3.76
C ILE A 94 -0.29 13.70 2.33
N LEU A 95 -1.33 14.50 2.09
CA LEU A 95 -1.91 14.64 0.76
C LEU A 95 -0.95 15.33 -0.20
N GLY A 96 -0.16 16.29 0.29
CA GLY A 96 0.90 16.96 -0.48
C GLY A 96 1.99 15.98 -0.89
N ASP A 97 2.51 15.20 0.06
CA ASP A 97 3.55 14.20 -0.20
C ASP A 97 3.09 13.13 -1.19
N LEU A 98 1.84 12.63 -1.06
CA LEU A 98 1.26 11.68 -2.02
C LEU A 98 1.09 12.28 -3.42
N ARG A 99 0.61 13.54 -3.53
CA ARG A 99 0.52 14.24 -4.82
C ARG A 99 1.89 14.40 -5.48
N THR A 100 2.92 14.71 -4.71
CA THR A 100 4.29 14.81 -5.21
C THR A 100 4.79 13.46 -5.74
N SER A 101 4.56 12.36 -5.02
CA SER A 101 4.92 11.01 -5.48
C SER A 101 4.18 10.63 -6.77
N VAL A 102 2.88 10.88 -6.83
CA VAL A 102 2.05 10.64 -8.02
C VAL A 102 2.53 11.48 -9.20
N HIS A 103 2.79 12.77 -8.97
CA HIS A 103 3.28 13.66 -10.02
C HIS A 103 4.62 13.16 -10.60
N ALA A 104 5.58 12.80 -9.75
CA ALA A 104 6.86 12.28 -10.17
C ALA A 104 6.73 10.96 -10.96
N ALA A 105 5.88 10.03 -10.52
CA ALA A 105 5.63 8.79 -11.25
C ALA A 105 4.98 9.04 -12.62
N ARG A 106 4.04 9.98 -12.70
CA ARG A 106 3.43 10.37 -13.98
C ARG A 106 4.42 11.04 -14.91
N SER A 107 5.28 11.91 -14.40
CA SER A 107 6.35 12.53 -15.17
C SER A 107 7.37 11.51 -15.70
N ALA A 108 7.53 10.39 -15.00
CA ALA A 108 8.34 9.24 -15.42
C ALA A 108 7.64 8.35 -16.47
N GLY A 109 6.41 8.69 -16.91
CA GLY A 109 5.68 8.00 -17.98
C GLY A 109 4.58 7.05 -17.51
N MET A 110 4.26 7.00 -16.23
CA MET A 110 3.17 6.13 -15.76
C MET A 110 1.79 6.68 -16.13
N ALA A 111 0.92 5.80 -16.64
CA ALA A 111 -0.49 6.13 -16.85
C ALA A 111 -1.23 6.23 -15.50
N PRO A 112 -2.23 7.13 -15.37
CA PRO A 112 -2.98 7.29 -14.12
C PRO A 112 -3.59 5.99 -13.60
N GLU A 113 -4.06 5.14 -14.50
CA GLU A 113 -4.74 3.87 -14.21
C GLU A 113 -3.81 2.82 -13.60
N GLN A 114 -2.50 3.01 -13.73
CA GLN A 114 -1.48 2.13 -13.15
C GLN A 114 -1.04 2.56 -11.75
N LEU A 115 -1.51 3.73 -11.28
CA LEU A 115 -1.09 4.30 -10.00
C LEU A 115 -2.11 4.01 -8.90
N TRP A 116 -1.59 3.59 -7.76
CA TRP A 116 -2.31 3.38 -6.52
C TRP A 116 -1.65 4.19 -5.41
N THR A 117 -2.40 4.54 -4.38
CA THR A 117 -1.88 5.26 -3.22
C THR A 117 -2.09 4.47 -1.94
N ASP A 118 -1.16 4.58 -0.99
CA ASP A 118 -1.27 4.04 0.37
C ASP A 118 -0.89 5.16 1.35
N PRO A 119 -1.76 5.52 2.31
CA PRO A 119 -1.45 6.55 3.31
C PRO A 119 -0.35 6.16 4.29
N GLY A 120 0.12 4.91 4.28
CA GLY A 120 1.24 4.44 5.10
C GLY A 120 0.91 4.33 6.58
N PHE A 121 -0.18 3.64 6.93
CA PHE A 121 -0.50 3.32 8.32
C PHE A 121 0.70 2.64 9.02
N GLY A 122 1.14 3.20 10.15
CA GLY A 122 2.28 2.67 10.92
C GLY A 122 3.67 3.13 10.44
N PHE A 123 3.76 4.02 9.45
CA PHE A 123 5.04 4.53 8.93
C PHE A 123 5.21 6.01 9.24
N GLY A 124 5.98 6.34 10.31
CA GLY A 124 6.23 7.72 10.74
C GLY A 124 4.95 8.43 11.18
N LYS A 125 4.12 7.76 11.97
CA LYS A 125 2.86 8.28 12.50
C LYS A 125 2.63 7.80 13.93
N THR A 126 2.08 8.67 14.76
CA THR A 126 1.64 8.31 16.11
C THR A 126 0.42 7.38 16.05
N PRO A 127 0.07 6.65 17.14
CA PRO A 127 -1.15 5.86 17.17
C PRO A 127 -2.41 6.66 16.86
N ALA A 128 -2.53 7.88 17.40
CA ALA A 128 -3.65 8.79 17.12
C ALA A 128 -3.72 9.15 15.63
N GLN A 129 -2.60 9.49 15.01
CA GLN A 129 -2.51 9.80 13.58
C GLN A 129 -2.88 8.58 12.71
N ASN A 130 -2.49 7.39 13.11
CA ASN A 130 -2.88 6.16 12.41
C ASN A 130 -4.41 5.93 12.47
N LEU A 131 -5.04 6.17 13.61
CA LEU A 131 -6.50 6.11 13.72
C LEU A 131 -7.20 7.18 12.85
N MET A 132 -6.64 8.40 12.81
CA MET A 132 -7.13 9.46 11.92
C MET A 132 -7.05 9.04 10.44
N LEU A 133 -5.97 8.34 10.02
CA LEU A 133 -5.84 7.84 8.64
C LEU A 133 -6.98 6.92 8.25
N VAL A 134 -7.33 5.98 9.13
CA VAL A 134 -8.42 5.03 8.86
C VAL A 134 -9.76 5.75 8.90
N ARG A 135 -10.01 6.59 9.93
CA ARG A 135 -11.26 7.32 10.10
C ARG A 135 -11.59 8.20 8.89
N ASP A 136 -10.60 8.90 8.38
CA ASP A 136 -10.77 9.93 7.35
C ASP A 136 -10.13 9.50 6.00
N LEU A 137 -10.06 8.20 5.70
CA LEU A 137 -9.40 7.65 4.51
C LEU A 137 -9.97 8.21 3.20
N ALA A 138 -11.23 8.62 3.21
CA ALA A 138 -11.89 9.28 2.08
C ALA A 138 -11.11 10.52 1.56
N LYS A 139 -10.31 11.17 2.40
CA LYS A 139 -9.43 12.27 1.97
C LYS A 139 -8.33 11.79 1.01
N VAL A 140 -7.81 10.58 1.22
CA VAL A 140 -6.84 9.95 0.30
C VAL A 140 -7.54 9.48 -0.97
N ALA A 141 -8.70 8.84 -0.85
CA ALA A 141 -9.50 8.42 -1.99
C ALA A 141 -9.90 9.60 -2.90
N ALA A 142 -10.11 10.79 -2.32
CA ALA A 142 -10.38 12.03 -3.06
C ALA A 142 -9.21 12.53 -3.94
N LEU A 143 -8.02 11.93 -3.84
CA LEU A 143 -6.92 12.17 -4.80
C LEU A 143 -7.22 11.59 -6.20
N GLY A 144 -8.24 10.73 -6.32
CA GLY A 144 -8.66 10.14 -7.59
C GLY A 144 -7.90 8.87 -7.99
N TYR A 145 -7.12 8.28 -7.07
CA TYR A 145 -6.41 7.02 -7.28
C TYR A 145 -6.97 5.94 -6.34
N PRO A 146 -6.97 4.66 -6.77
CA PRO A 146 -7.32 3.56 -5.88
C PRO A 146 -6.43 3.56 -4.64
N VAL A 147 -7.01 3.22 -3.48
CA VAL A 147 -6.32 3.27 -2.19
C VAL A 147 -6.09 1.87 -1.66
N LEU A 148 -4.82 1.56 -1.33
CA LEU A 148 -4.46 0.41 -0.51
C LEU A 148 -4.43 0.81 0.97
N LEU A 149 -4.95 -0.07 1.83
CA LEU A 149 -4.88 0.06 3.29
C LEU A 149 -4.31 -1.22 3.91
N GLY A 150 -3.21 -1.09 4.66
CA GLY A 150 -2.56 -2.20 5.37
C GLY A 150 -2.46 -1.95 6.87
N THR A 151 -3.43 -2.38 7.66
CA THR A 151 -3.45 -2.21 9.14
C THR A 151 -3.07 -3.48 9.89
N SER A 152 -3.11 -4.63 9.22
CA SER A 152 -3.00 -5.97 9.81
C SER A 152 -1.75 -6.14 10.68
N ARG A 153 -1.95 -6.61 11.92
CA ARG A 153 -0.94 -6.90 12.95
C ARG A 153 -0.12 -5.70 13.43
N LYS A 154 -0.41 -4.49 12.99
CA LYS A 154 0.37 -3.29 13.35
C LYS A 154 0.17 -2.88 14.81
N SER A 155 1.19 -2.21 15.37
CA SER A 155 1.28 -1.86 16.79
C SER A 155 0.14 -0.98 17.28
N THR A 156 -0.37 -0.07 16.45
CA THR A 156 -1.52 0.77 16.81
C THR A 156 -2.75 -0.06 17.20
N LEU A 157 -3.01 -1.18 16.48
CA LEU A 157 -4.11 -2.07 16.84
C LEU A 157 -3.86 -2.72 18.20
N GLY A 158 -2.63 -3.14 18.45
CA GLY A 158 -2.24 -3.72 19.75
C GLY A 158 -2.41 -2.75 20.91
N LEU A 159 -2.04 -1.47 20.71
CA LEU A 159 -2.21 -0.44 21.73
C LEU A 159 -3.69 -0.15 22.05
N VAL A 160 -4.53 -0.11 21.02
CA VAL A 160 -5.97 0.15 21.21
C VAL A 160 -6.70 -1.01 21.89
N LEU A 161 -6.29 -2.24 21.57
CA LEU A 161 -6.92 -3.46 22.09
C LEU A 161 -6.29 -4.00 23.36
N ASP A 162 -5.22 -3.35 23.86
CA ASP A 162 -4.36 -3.88 24.93
C ASP A 162 -3.87 -5.31 24.62
N GLU A 163 -3.46 -5.54 23.35
CA GLU A 163 -3.06 -6.85 22.84
C GLU A 163 -1.61 -6.82 22.32
N PRO A 164 -0.66 -7.32 23.11
CA PRO A 164 0.75 -7.35 22.73
C PRO A 164 1.04 -8.33 21.59
N ASP A 165 0.30 -9.47 21.52
CA ASP A 165 0.50 -10.47 20.48
C ASP A 165 -0.06 -10.00 19.12
N PRO A 166 0.79 -9.80 18.08
CA PRO A 166 0.32 -9.41 16.76
C PRO A 166 -0.66 -10.41 16.13
N LEU A 167 -0.59 -11.69 16.49
CA LEU A 167 -1.46 -12.72 15.94
C LEU A 167 -2.90 -12.62 16.46
N ARG A 168 -3.10 -11.97 17.61
CA ARG A 168 -4.40 -11.81 18.28
C ARG A 168 -5.08 -10.47 17.95
N ARG A 169 -4.48 -9.63 17.13
CA ARG A 169 -5.03 -8.32 16.69
C ARG A 169 -6.08 -8.41 15.58
N GLY A 170 -6.63 -9.61 15.31
CA GLY A 170 -7.66 -9.85 14.29
C GLY A 170 -8.86 -8.91 14.39
N PRO A 171 -9.53 -8.78 15.56
CA PRO A 171 -10.68 -7.88 15.71
C PRO A 171 -10.41 -6.43 15.31
N GLY A 172 -9.22 -5.89 15.66
CA GLY A 172 -8.82 -4.54 15.23
C GLY A 172 -8.61 -4.42 13.72
N ASN A 173 -8.06 -5.47 13.11
CA ASN A 173 -7.94 -5.52 11.66
C ASN A 173 -9.31 -5.55 10.97
N ASP A 174 -10.26 -6.32 11.49
CA ASP A 174 -11.61 -6.44 10.94
C ASP A 174 -12.35 -5.10 10.96
N VAL A 175 -12.31 -4.40 12.08
CA VAL A 175 -12.92 -3.06 12.22
C VAL A 175 -12.26 -2.05 11.28
N THR A 176 -10.93 -2.00 11.26
CA THR A 176 -10.22 -1.04 10.39
C THR A 176 -10.39 -1.34 8.90
N ALA A 177 -10.53 -2.61 8.53
CA ALA A 177 -10.82 -3.03 7.16
C ALA A 177 -12.23 -2.61 6.73
N ALA A 178 -13.25 -2.92 7.54
CA ALA A 178 -14.64 -2.55 7.26
C ALA A 178 -14.78 -1.02 7.16
N TRP A 179 -14.19 -0.28 8.10
CA TRP A 179 -14.19 1.19 8.06
C TRP A 179 -13.46 1.74 6.84
N GLY A 180 -12.29 1.19 6.51
CA GLY A 180 -11.53 1.57 5.32
C GLY A 180 -12.32 1.38 4.03
N ILE A 181 -13.03 0.26 3.88
CA ILE A 181 -13.91 -0.01 2.74
C ILE A 181 -15.03 1.05 2.66
N ALA A 182 -15.67 1.37 3.79
CA ALA A 182 -16.70 2.42 3.86
C ALA A 182 -16.16 3.79 3.45
N GLN A 183 -14.87 4.06 3.69
CA GLN A 183 -14.16 5.29 3.34
C GLN A 183 -13.51 5.28 1.94
N GLY A 184 -13.74 4.25 1.13
CA GLY A 184 -13.27 4.19 -0.26
C GLY A 184 -11.97 3.42 -0.49
N CYS A 185 -11.53 2.59 0.47
CA CYS A 185 -10.43 1.65 0.25
C CYS A 185 -10.76 0.70 -0.91
N SER A 186 -9.80 0.50 -1.80
CA SER A 186 -9.93 -0.39 -2.97
C SER A 186 -9.18 -1.70 -2.81
N MET A 187 -8.16 -1.76 -1.94
CA MET A 187 -7.35 -2.95 -1.68
C MET A 187 -6.96 -3.01 -0.20
N LEU A 188 -7.09 -4.18 0.40
CA LEU A 188 -6.59 -4.45 1.75
C LEU A 188 -5.35 -5.34 1.69
N ARG A 189 -4.31 -4.96 2.43
CA ARG A 189 -3.12 -5.80 2.63
C ARG A 189 -3.18 -6.43 4.01
N VAL A 190 -3.39 -7.75 4.04
CA VAL A 190 -3.64 -8.50 5.29
C VAL A 190 -2.77 -9.76 5.36
N HIS A 191 -2.57 -10.28 6.58
CA HIS A 191 -1.85 -11.54 6.80
C HIS A 191 -2.78 -12.76 6.71
N ASP A 192 -4.01 -12.64 7.21
CA ASP A 192 -5.00 -13.71 7.21
C ASP A 192 -6.15 -13.38 6.27
N VAL A 193 -6.01 -13.84 5.02
CA VAL A 193 -7.01 -13.58 3.97
C VAL A 193 -8.30 -14.34 4.23
N ALA A 194 -8.21 -15.56 4.80
CA ALA A 194 -9.39 -16.37 5.06
C ALA A 194 -10.27 -15.72 6.13
N ALA A 195 -9.69 -15.24 7.21
CA ALA A 195 -10.41 -14.58 8.30
C ALA A 195 -11.07 -13.27 7.86
N ILE A 196 -10.37 -12.44 7.08
CA ILE A 196 -10.90 -11.11 6.68
C ILE A 196 -11.96 -11.18 5.58
N ARG A 197 -11.99 -12.21 4.77
CA ARG A 197 -12.88 -12.32 3.61
C ARG A 197 -14.37 -12.13 3.91
N PRO A 198 -14.94 -12.71 4.99
CA PRO A 198 -16.34 -12.45 5.38
C PRO A 198 -16.60 -10.98 5.72
N VAL A 199 -15.64 -10.32 6.40
CA VAL A 199 -15.73 -8.90 6.76
C VAL A 199 -15.77 -8.02 5.51
N VAL A 200 -14.89 -8.28 4.54
CA VAL A 200 -14.85 -7.56 3.25
C VAL A 200 -16.19 -7.72 2.53
N ARG A 201 -16.70 -8.95 2.41
CA ARG A 201 -18.00 -9.20 1.76
C ARG A 201 -19.15 -8.45 2.42
N MET A 202 -19.18 -8.40 3.76
CA MET A 202 -20.21 -7.70 4.49
C MET A 202 -20.09 -6.18 4.33
N ALA A 203 -18.87 -5.65 4.42
CA ALA A 203 -18.61 -4.22 4.23
C ALA A 203 -18.97 -3.73 2.81
N ASP A 204 -18.64 -4.53 1.78
CA ASP A 204 -19.00 -4.23 0.39
C ASP A 204 -20.53 -4.27 0.19
N ALA A 205 -21.21 -5.24 0.79
CA ALA A 205 -22.69 -5.33 0.72
C ALA A 205 -23.35 -4.09 1.36
N LEU A 206 -22.86 -3.64 2.51
CA LEU A 206 -23.31 -2.41 3.16
C LEU A 206 -23.07 -1.16 2.29
N ARG A 207 -21.90 -1.06 1.66
CA ARG A 207 -21.55 0.06 0.79
C ARG A 207 -22.43 0.12 -0.47
N GLN A 208 -22.85 -1.03 -0.99
CA GLN A 208 -23.66 -1.17 -2.20
C GLN A 208 -25.16 -1.16 -1.93
N ALA A 209 -25.58 -1.21 -0.67
CA ALA A 209 -26.99 -1.19 -0.31
C ALA A 209 -27.67 0.10 -0.84
N PRO A 210 -28.93 0.00 -1.33
CA PRO A 210 -29.66 1.17 -1.79
C PRO A 210 -29.76 2.24 -0.69
N ARG A 211 -29.58 3.50 -1.04
CA ARG A 211 -29.72 4.65 -0.10
C ARG A 211 -31.17 5.06 0.15
N THR A 212 -32.07 4.61 -0.69
CA THR A 212 -33.51 4.81 -0.58
C THR A 212 -34.21 3.49 -0.85
N ALA A 213 -35.15 3.14 0.02
CA ALA A 213 -36.13 2.05 -0.23
C ALA A 213 -37.30 2.58 -1.04
#